data_ca45daed450b53431452c7cf5d392ddb
#
_entry.id   ca45daed450b53431452c7cf5d392ddb
#
_cell.length_a   1.000
_cell.length_b   1.000
_cell.length_c   1.000
_cell.angle_alpha   90.00
_cell.angle_beta   90.00
_cell.angle_gamma   90.00
#
_symmetry.space_group_name_H-M   'P 1'
#
loop_
_entity.id
_entity.type
_entity.pdbx_description
1 polymer ?
#
loop_
_entity_poly.entity_id
_entity_poly.type
_entity_poly.pdbx_seq_one_letter_code
_entity_poly.pdbx_strand_id
1 'polypeptide(L)'
;MKSLSKIVMVIAVLLSSVNSFAQIKNAKTETLKIYGNCGMCKATIEKAGNVNKVASVEWNKDTKMATLTYDSDKTDQDEILKRIALAGYDSEKFLAPDDVYAKLPGCCQYSRELKPVAKTKDAAMDMKNEHANHNQSGMAQKKYH
;
A
#
# COMPACT_ATOMS: atom_id res chain seq x y z
N MET A 1 14.05 -30.53 43.98
CA MET A 1 13.16 -29.34 43.89
C MET A 1 13.79 -28.11 43.25
N LYS A 2 15.12 -27.94 43.29
CA LYS A 2 15.80 -26.75 42.64
C LYS A 2 15.86 -26.81 41.11
N SER A 3 15.71 -27.97 40.47
CA SER A 3 15.77 -28.12 39.02
C SER A 3 14.45 -27.78 38.34
N LEU A 4 13.31 -28.12 38.92
CA LEU A 4 11.98 -27.78 38.39
C LEU A 4 11.75 -26.26 38.31
N SER A 5 12.22 -25.50 39.33
CA SER A 5 12.10 -24.04 39.36
C SER A 5 12.85 -23.37 38.20
N LYS A 6 14.02 -23.90 37.82
CA LYS A 6 14.80 -23.37 36.68
C LYS A 6 14.12 -23.65 35.33
N ILE A 7 13.50 -24.82 35.19
CA ILE A 7 12.79 -25.20 33.98
C ILE A 7 11.52 -24.33 33.80
N VAL A 8 10.77 -24.09 34.86
CA VAL A 8 9.59 -23.21 34.82
C VAL A 8 9.96 -21.77 34.46
N MET A 9 11.09 -21.28 34.98
CA MET A 9 11.57 -19.93 34.67
C MET A 9 12.00 -19.77 33.20
N VAL A 10 12.63 -20.79 32.61
CA VAL A 10 13.02 -20.78 31.18
C VAL A 10 11.80 -20.84 30.26
N ILE A 11 10.79 -21.62 30.60
CA ILE A 11 9.55 -21.71 29.85
C ILE A 11 8.78 -20.37 29.90
N ALA A 12 8.76 -19.70 31.05
CA ALA A 12 8.11 -18.39 31.20
C ALA A 12 8.77 -17.29 30.33
N VAL A 13 10.08 -17.34 30.16
CA VAL A 13 10.82 -16.38 29.31
C VAL A 13 10.59 -16.65 27.83
N LEU A 14 10.41 -17.91 27.42
CA LEU A 14 10.13 -18.27 26.00
C LEU A 14 8.71 -17.93 25.53
N LEU A 15 7.76 -17.79 26.46
CA LEU A 15 6.37 -17.41 26.13
C LEU A 15 6.14 -15.90 26.00
N SER A 16 7.13 -15.08 26.36
CA SER A 16 7.00 -13.62 26.31
C SER A 16 7.44 -12.97 24.99
N SER A 17 7.78 -13.73 23.96
CA SER A 17 7.99 -13.22 22.61
C SER A 17 6.65 -12.97 21.88
N VAL A 18 5.72 -12.28 22.53
CA VAL A 18 4.56 -11.71 21.86
C VAL A 18 5.05 -10.59 20.96
N ASN A 19 4.91 -10.81 19.67
CA ASN A 19 5.13 -9.80 18.67
C ASN A 19 4.42 -8.51 19.08
N SER A 20 5.18 -7.50 19.43
CA SER A 20 4.69 -6.13 19.63
C SER A 20 4.33 -5.54 18.26
N PHE A 21 3.29 -6.07 17.63
CA PHE A 21 2.58 -5.30 16.63
C PHE A 21 2.02 -4.09 17.35
N ALA A 22 2.52 -2.91 17.01
CA ALA A 22 1.97 -1.67 17.52
C ALA A 22 0.46 -1.74 17.30
N GLN A 23 -0.32 -1.85 18.37
CA GLN A 23 -1.75 -2.11 18.31
C GLN A 23 -2.42 -1.02 17.48
N ILE A 24 -2.97 -1.43 16.33
CA ILE A 24 -3.83 -0.58 15.52
C ILE A 24 -5.16 -0.47 16.29
N LYS A 25 -5.56 0.75 16.64
CA LYS A 25 -6.84 1.01 17.27
C LYS A 25 -7.96 0.79 16.25
N ASN A 26 -9.15 0.41 16.72
CA ASN A 26 -10.33 0.18 15.86
C ASN A 26 -10.01 -0.67 14.62
N ALA A 27 -9.20 -1.71 14.82
CA ALA A 27 -8.66 -2.52 13.75
C ALA A 27 -9.75 -3.23 12.95
N LYS A 28 -9.82 -2.95 11.67
CA LYS A 28 -10.57 -3.71 10.66
C LYS A 28 -9.59 -4.54 9.84
N THR A 29 -9.97 -5.79 9.57
CA THR A 29 -9.12 -6.69 8.76
C THR A 29 -9.90 -7.13 7.54
N GLU A 30 -9.30 -7.01 6.37
CA GLU A 30 -9.84 -7.43 5.09
C GLU A 30 -8.78 -8.15 4.26
N THR A 31 -9.21 -9.08 3.42
CA THR A 31 -8.32 -9.84 2.55
C THR A 31 -8.77 -9.68 1.10
N LEU A 32 -7.81 -9.39 0.22
CA LEU A 32 -8.05 -9.21 -1.21
C LEU A 32 -6.82 -9.57 -2.03
N LYS A 33 -7.00 -9.71 -3.34
CA LYS A 33 -5.91 -10.03 -4.26
C LYS A 33 -5.13 -8.77 -4.67
N ILE A 34 -3.81 -8.86 -4.60
CA ILE A 34 -2.87 -7.87 -5.16
C ILE A 34 -1.90 -8.62 -6.06
N TYR A 35 -1.70 -8.12 -7.28
CA TYR A 35 -0.87 -8.77 -8.28
C TYR A 35 0.61 -8.46 -8.05
N GLY A 36 1.44 -9.48 -8.18
CA GLY A 36 2.88 -9.41 -7.99
C GLY A 36 3.50 -10.80 -8.14
N ASN A 37 4.81 -10.92 -8.27
CA ASN A 37 5.47 -12.19 -8.58
C ASN A 37 6.41 -12.71 -7.49
N CYS A 38 7.14 -11.85 -6.83
CA CYS A 38 8.34 -12.25 -6.09
C CYS A 38 8.48 -11.57 -4.72
N GLY A 39 9.54 -11.90 -3.99
CA GLY A 39 9.84 -11.30 -2.69
C GLY A 39 10.08 -9.78 -2.72
N MET A 40 10.61 -9.25 -3.84
CA MET A 40 10.75 -7.80 -4.01
C MET A 40 9.39 -7.12 -4.14
N CYS A 41 8.44 -7.76 -4.85
CA CYS A 41 7.05 -7.29 -4.91
C CYS A 41 6.44 -7.24 -3.51
N LYS A 42 6.62 -8.31 -2.70
CA LYS A 42 6.17 -8.35 -1.31
C LYS A 42 6.67 -7.15 -0.52
N ALA A 43 7.97 -6.93 -0.54
CA ALA A 43 8.57 -5.83 0.21
C ALA A 43 8.01 -4.45 -0.21
N THR A 44 7.79 -4.25 -1.51
CA THR A 44 7.28 -2.98 -2.04
C THR A 44 5.79 -2.81 -1.74
N ILE A 45 4.97 -3.84 -1.92
CA ILE A 45 3.53 -3.83 -1.61
C ILE A 45 3.31 -3.52 -0.13
N GLU A 46 4.00 -4.25 0.75
CA GLU A 46 3.89 -4.04 2.19
C GLU A 46 4.39 -2.67 2.62
N LYS A 47 5.51 -2.20 2.06
CA LYS A 47 6.03 -0.84 2.33
C LYS A 47 5.05 0.24 1.89
N ALA A 48 4.41 0.09 0.75
CA ALA A 48 3.45 1.07 0.24
C ALA A 48 2.15 1.09 1.05
N GLY A 49 1.69 -0.07 1.52
CA GLY A 49 0.46 -0.20 2.30
C GLY A 49 0.62 0.14 3.78
N ASN A 50 1.79 -0.12 4.36
CA ASN A 50 2.02 0.03 5.80
C ASN A 50 2.11 1.50 6.22
N VAL A 51 1.37 1.84 7.28
CA VAL A 51 1.47 3.13 7.99
C VAL A 51 1.54 2.85 9.48
N ASN A 52 2.57 3.36 10.15
CA ASN A 52 2.80 3.09 11.56
C ASN A 52 1.55 3.38 12.40
N LYS A 53 1.10 2.40 13.19
CA LYS A 53 -0.09 2.43 14.04
C LYS A 53 -1.42 2.74 13.33
N VAL A 54 -1.45 2.73 12.00
CA VAL A 54 -2.63 3.03 11.21
C VAL A 54 -2.99 1.89 10.28
N ALA A 55 -2.03 1.34 9.55
CA ALA A 55 -2.29 0.25 8.61
C ALA A 55 -1.11 -0.73 8.57
N SER A 56 -1.43 -2.01 8.44
CA SER A 56 -0.50 -3.12 8.21
C SER A 56 -1.00 -3.95 7.05
N VAL A 57 -0.11 -4.26 6.12
CA VAL A 57 -0.38 -5.10 4.95
C VAL A 57 0.58 -6.27 4.96
N GLU A 58 0.03 -7.47 4.91
CA GLU A 58 0.76 -8.71 4.77
C GLU A 58 0.38 -9.38 3.44
N TRP A 59 1.33 -9.45 2.50
CA TRP A 59 1.08 -10.02 1.19
C TRP A 59 1.78 -11.38 1.02
N ASN A 60 1.04 -12.34 0.51
CA ASN A 60 1.54 -13.68 0.23
C ASN A 60 1.85 -13.83 -1.24
N LYS A 61 3.11 -14.12 -1.58
CA LYS A 61 3.59 -14.25 -2.96
C LYS A 61 3.01 -15.45 -3.72
N ASP A 62 2.60 -16.51 -3.02
CA ASP A 62 2.14 -17.75 -3.64
C ASP A 62 0.64 -17.68 -3.95
N THR A 63 -0.15 -17.19 -3.02
CA THR A 63 -1.59 -17.01 -3.18
C THR A 63 -1.99 -15.68 -3.83
N LYS A 64 -1.08 -14.70 -3.87
CA LYS A 64 -1.33 -13.30 -4.29
C LYS A 64 -2.34 -12.57 -3.39
N MET A 65 -2.67 -13.13 -2.25
CA MET A 65 -3.61 -12.52 -1.30
C MET A 65 -2.86 -11.60 -0.34
N ALA A 66 -3.45 -10.46 -0.07
CA ALA A 66 -3.02 -9.52 0.94
C ALA A 66 -4.03 -9.45 2.07
N THR A 67 -3.56 -9.51 3.30
CA THR A 67 -4.34 -9.20 4.49
C THR A 67 -4.03 -7.77 4.91
N LEU A 68 -5.04 -6.92 4.89
CA LEU A 68 -4.98 -5.53 5.32
C LEU A 68 -5.58 -5.41 6.71
N THR A 69 -4.84 -4.92 7.68
CA THR A 69 -5.34 -4.56 9.00
C THR A 69 -5.14 -3.07 9.21
N TYR A 70 -6.20 -2.32 9.48
CA TYR A 70 -6.13 -0.86 9.54
C TYR A 70 -7.11 -0.25 10.54
N ASP A 71 -6.78 0.94 11.02
CA ASP A 71 -7.63 1.76 11.88
C ASP A 71 -8.72 2.41 11.03
N SER A 72 -9.95 1.92 11.17
CA SER A 72 -11.09 2.37 10.36
C SER A 72 -11.50 3.83 10.58
N ASP A 73 -11.01 4.46 11.66
CA ASP A 73 -11.25 5.88 11.92
C ASP A 73 -10.23 6.80 11.22
N LYS A 74 -9.13 6.22 10.69
CA LYS A 74 -8.02 6.99 10.12
C LYS A 74 -7.77 6.74 8.65
N THR A 75 -8.13 5.55 8.16
CA THR A 75 -7.93 5.16 6.77
C THR A 75 -8.94 4.09 6.39
N ASP A 76 -9.03 3.83 5.11
CA ASP A 76 -9.87 2.76 4.56
C ASP A 76 -9.07 1.86 3.60
N GLN A 77 -9.73 0.78 3.17
CA GLN A 77 -9.16 -0.17 2.22
C GLN A 77 -8.73 0.52 0.91
N ASP A 78 -9.54 1.45 0.41
CA ASP A 78 -9.33 2.08 -0.89
C ASP A 78 -8.11 3.01 -0.88
N GLU A 79 -7.89 3.74 0.21
CA GLU A 79 -6.67 4.55 0.38
C GLU A 79 -5.41 3.70 0.44
N ILE A 80 -5.46 2.55 1.14
CA ILE A 80 -4.34 1.61 1.21
C ILE A 80 -4.04 1.08 -0.19
N LEU A 81 -5.08 0.65 -0.92
CA LEU A 81 -4.93 0.10 -2.27
C LEU A 81 -4.47 1.13 -3.30
N LYS A 82 -4.90 2.38 -3.19
CA LYS A 82 -4.40 3.48 -4.02
C LYS A 82 -2.90 3.69 -3.84
N ARG A 83 -2.39 3.68 -2.59
CA ARG A 83 -0.95 3.77 -2.32
C ARG A 83 -0.18 2.61 -2.95
N ILE A 84 -0.72 1.39 -2.87
CA ILE A 84 -0.13 0.20 -3.49
C ILE A 84 -0.15 0.30 -5.02
N ALA A 85 -1.25 0.80 -5.60
CA ALA A 85 -1.35 1.04 -7.04
C ALA A 85 -0.32 2.08 -7.51
N LEU A 86 -0.11 3.17 -6.76
CA LEU A 86 0.92 4.17 -7.03
C LEU A 86 2.35 3.62 -6.92
N ALA A 87 2.55 2.50 -6.23
CA ALA A 87 3.81 1.78 -6.20
C ALA A 87 3.98 0.77 -7.36
N GLY A 88 3.01 0.67 -8.27
CA GLY A 88 3.06 -0.15 -9.47
C GLY A 88 2.32 -1.48 -9.39
N TYR A 89 1.51 -1.72 -8.36
CA TYR A 89 0.85 -3.00 -8.15
C TYR A 89 -0.67 -2.91 -8.24
N ASP A 90 -1.23 -3.66 -9.18
CA ASP A 90 -2.67 -3.77 -9.35
C ASP A 90 -3.31 -4.56 -8.21
N SER A 91 -4.54 -4.21 -7.89
CA SER A 91 -5.42 -4.98 -7.03
C SER A 91 -6.74 -5.27 -7.73
N GLU A 92 -7.64 -6.00 -7.09
CA GLU A 92 -8.99 -6.23 -7.63
C GLU A 92 -9.79 -4.94 -7.82
N LYS A 93 -9.45 -3.86 -7.11
CA LYS A 93 -10.17 -2.58 -7.15
C LYS A 93 -9.45 -1.49 -7.91
N PHE A 94 -8.12 -1.45 -7.87
CA PHE A 94 -7.32 -0.36 -8.43
C PHE A 94 -6.22 -0.88 -9.34
N LEU A 95 -6.03 -0.21 -10.47
CA LEU A 95 -4.93 -0.45 -11.39
C LEU A 95 -3.79 0.52 -11.11
N ALA A 96 -2.58 0.03 -11.14
CA ALA A 96 -1.39 0.87 -11.15
C ALA A 96 -1.33 1.71 -12.44
N PRO A 97 -0.84 2.95 -12.37
CA PRO A 97 -0.55 3.73 -13.57
C PRO A 97 0.44 2.97 -14.48
N ASP A 98 0.18 2.98 -15.79
CA ASP A 98 0.96 2.21 -16.75
C ASP A 98 2.45 2.60 -16.77
N ASP A 99 2.72 3.88 -16.61
CA ASP A 99 4.08 4.42 -16.54
C ASP A 99 4.84 3.99 -15.28
N VAL A 100 4.12 3.80 -14.16
CA VAL A 100 4.70 3.29 -12.90
C VAL A 100 4.94 1.79 -13.00
N TYR A 101 3.96 1.04 -13.51
CA TYR A 101 4.12 -0.39 -13.75
C TYR A 101 5.29 -0.69 -14.70
N ALA A 102 5.44 0.06 -15.78
CA ALA A 102 6.52 -0.12 -16.75
C ALA A 102 7.92 0.11 -16.17
N LYS A 103 8.03 0.88 -15.09
CA LYS A 103 9.28 1.13 -14.35
C LYS A 103 9.64 0.05 -13.33
N LEU A 104 8.74 -0.89 -13.06
CA LEU A 104 9.05 -1.99 -12.16
C LEU A 104 10.21 -2.83 -12.70
N PRO A 105 11.07 -3.38 -11.82
CA PRO A 105 12.06 -4.38 -12.24
C PRO A 105 11.39 -5.53 -12.99
N GLY A 106 12.07 -6.11 -13.98
CA GLY A 106 11.49 -7.16 -14.83
C GLY A 106 10.88 -8.34 -14.06
N CYS A 107 11.48 -8.74 -12.93
CA CYS A 107 10.93 -9.78 -12.06
C CYS A 107 9.63 -9.36 -11.34
N CYS A 108 9.33 -8.07 -11.27
CA CYS A 108 8.13 -7.52 -10.66
C CYS A 108 7.02 -7.21 -11.69
N GLN A 109 7.33 -7.25 -12.98
CA GLN A 109 6.34 -7.07 -14.05
C GLN A 109 5.52 -8.37 -14.19
N TYR A 110 4.37 -8.39 -13.54
CA TYR A 110 3.41 -9.49 -13.58
C TYR A 110 2.50 -9.37 -14.82
N SER A 111 1.89 -10.49 -15.24
CA SER A 111 0.91 -10.46 -16.34
C SER A 111 -0.34 -9.69 -15.90
N ARG A 112 -0.63 -8.60 -16.58
CA ARG A 112 -1.84 -7.80 -16.34
C ARG A 112 -3.00 -8.40 -17.13
N GLU A 113 -3.73 -9.30 -16.52
CA GLU A 113 -4.96 -9.90 -17.08
C GLU A 113 -6.22 -9.06 -16.83
N LEU A 114 -6.03 -7.84 -16.34
CA LEU A 114 -7.13 -7.05 -15.84
C LEU A 114 -7.96 -6.47 -16.98
N LYS A 115 -9.17 -7.01 -17.10
CA LYS A 115 -10.27 -6.27 -17.72
C LYS A 115 -10.47 -4.99 -16.91
N PRO A 116 -10.64 -3.82 -17.53
CA PRO A 116 -10.91 -2.60 -16.79
C PRO A 116 -12.18 -2.80 -15.98
N VAL A 117 -12.01 -2.94 -14.66
CA VAL A 117 -13.11 -2.75 -13.74
C VAL A 117 -13.57 -1.32 -13.95
N ALA A 118 -14.88 -1.15 -14.18
CA ALA A 118 -15.51 0.10 -14.57
C ALA A 118 -14.85 1.30 -13.92
N LYS A 119 -14.32 2.18 -14.76
CA LYS A 119 -13.68 3.44 -14.40
C LYS A 119 -14.48 4.16 -13.33
N THR A 120 -13.97 4.22 -12.13
CA THR A 120 -14.19 5.39 -11.31
C THR A 120 -13.35 6.49 -11.95
N LYS A 121 -14.00 7.38 -12.67
CA LYS A 121 -13.40 8.48 -13.44
C LYS A 121 -12.61 9.48 -12.60
N ASP A 122 -12.58 9.30 -11.28
CA ASP A 122 -12.08 10.32 -10.35
C ASP A 122 -10.62 10.13 -9.93
N ALA A 123 -10.00 8.95 -10.18
CA ALA A 123 -8.61 8.71 -9.79
C ALA A 123 -7.57 9.09 -10.86
N ALA A 124 -7.98 9.32 -12.10
CA ALA A 124 -7.08 9.65 -13.21
C ALA A 124 -7.01 11.15 -13.53
N MET A 125 -7.87 11.99 -12.92
CA MET A 125 -7.95 13.41 -13.23
C MET A 125 -7.20 14.33 -12.25
N ASP A 126 -6.77 13.85 -11.09
CA ASP A 126 -6.17 14.73 -10.08
C ASP A 126 -4.65 14.88 -10.21
N MET A 127 -3.98 14.03 -10.99
CA MET A 127 -2.53 14.11 -11.17
C MET A 127 -2.05 14.93 -12.38
N LYS A 128 -2.96 15.46 -13.22
CA LYS A 128 -2.56 16.25 -14.39
C LYS A 128 -2.66 17.76 -14.23
N ASN A 129 -3.16 18.26 -13.11
CA ASN A 129 -3.50 19.70 -13.00
C ASN A 129 -2.63 20.49 -12.02
N GLU A 130 -1.62 19.92 -11.38
CA GLU A 130 -0.73 20.67 -10.49
C GLU A 130 0.56 21.20 -11.14
N HIS A 131 0.83 20.90 -12.41
CA HIS A 131 2.05 21.38 -13.07
C HIS A 131 1.83 22.37 -14.24
N ALA A 132 0.62 22.88 -14.43
CA ALA A 132 0.33 23.80 -15.55
C ALA A 132 -0.18 25.18 -15.14
N ASN A 133 0.13 25.68 -13.95
CA ASN A 133 -0.24 27.06 -13.62
C ASN A 133 0.89 27.82 -12.90
N HIS A 134 2.03 27.91 -13.57
CA HIS A 134 3.03 28.93 -13.25
C HIS A 134 3.67 29.42 -14.53
N ASN A 135 2.97 30.21 -15.31
CA ASN A 135 3.53 31.35 -16.06
C ASN A 135 2.48 31.93 -17.00
N GLN A 136 1.83 33.00 -16.59
CA GLN A 136 1.44 34.12 -17.45
C GLN A 136 0.78 35.22 -16.59
N SER A 137 1.62 35.97 -15.94
CA SER A 137 1.26 37.32 -15.51
C SER A 137 2.25 38.29 -16.13
N GLY A 138 1.75 39.14 -17.00
CA GLY A 138 2.50 40.34 -17.32
C GLY A 138 2.80 40.56 -18.79
N MET A 139 1.85 41.20 -19.49
CA MET A 139 2.18 42.34 -20.38
C MET A 139 0.87 43.02 -20.81
N ALA A 140 0.44 43.94 -19.98
CA ALA A 140 -0.50 44.97 -20.41
C ALA A 140 0.23 45.99 -21.28
N GLN A 141 -0.06 46.00 -22.58
CA GLN A 141 0.38 47.09 -23.44
C GLN A 141 -0.55 48.28 -23.30
N LYS A 142 0.03 49.33 -22.78
CA LYS A 142 -0.53 50.69 -22.73
C LYS A 142 -0.45 51.32 -24.12
N LYS A 143 -1.56 51.55 -24.78
CA LYS A 143 -1.62 52.31 -26.05
C LYS A 143 -2.06 53.73 -25.72
N TYR A 144 -1.20 54.69 -25.97
CA TYR A 144 -1.49 56.12 -25.93
C TYR A 144 -2.17 56.54 -27.24
N HIS A 145 -3.27 57.29 -27.10
CA HIS A 145 -3.65 58.42 -27.92
C HIS A 145 -4.19 59.50 -27.02
#